data_501f226cc0a77d2ffde11cd319c19f6a
#
_entry.id   501f226cc0a77d2ffde11cd319c19f6a
#
_cell.length_a   1.000
_cell.length_b   1.000
_cell.length_c   1.000
_cell.angle_alpha   90.00
_cell.angle_beta   90.00
_cell.angle_gamma   90.00
#
_symmetry.space_group_name_H-M   'P 1'
#
loop_
_entity.id
_entity.type
_entity.pdbx_description
1 polymer ?
#
loop_
_entity_poly.entity_id
_entity_poly.type
_entity_poly.pdbx_seq_one_letter_code
_entity_poly.pdbx_strand_id
1 'polypeptide(L)'
;MTKLSASSALADFRASGSPWLALPFFAGGAADAVAARVDERIAAGAEVLPAPQNIFAALALTPLPEVKVVILGQDPYPTPGDANGLAFSYVGARRLPASLKVILAEVEPAKPTRGDLTPWARQGVLLLNSALTVEAGQAGAHLRYGKQKTQPTTTYV
;
A
#
# COMPACT_ATOMS: atom_id res chain seq x y z
N MET A 1 -7.73 -16.92 -18.49
CA MET A 1 -7.48 -15.57 -17.94
C MET A 1 -7.09 -15.73 -16.48
N THR A 2 -5.87 -15.43 -16.13
CA THR A 2 -5.41 -15.50 -14.73
C THR A 2 -6.19 -14.46 -13.93
N LYS A 3 -6.95 -14.90 -12.93
CA LYS A 3 -7.72 -13.98 -12.08
C LYS A 3 -6.70 -13.10 -11.33
N LEU A 4 -6.74 -11.80 -11.54
CA LEU A 4 -5.89 -10.84 -10.82
C LEU A 4 -6.12 -10.99 -9.31
N SER A 5 -5.06 -11.28 -8.56
CA SER A 5 -5.10 -11.59 -7.13
C SER A 5 -3.91 -10.96 -6.40
N ALA A 6 -3.94 -10.92 -5.07
CA ALA A 6 -2.81 -10.45 -4.28
C ALA A 6 -1.60 -11.37 -4.42
N SER A 7 -1.82 -12.68 -4.51
CA SER A 7 -0.74 -13.65 -4.76
C SER A 7 -0.11 -13.48 -6.13
N SER A 8 -0.91 -13.19 -7.18
CA SER A 8 -0.34 -12.89 -8.50
C SER A 8 0.47 -11.60 -8.49
N ALA A 9 -0.01 -10.55 -7.82
CA ALA A 9 0.75 -9.31 -7.66
C ALA A 9 2.07 -9.51 -6.90
N LEU A 10 2.07 -10.37 -5.88
CA LEU A 10 3.29 -10.72 -5.14
C LEU A 10 4.28 -11.50 -6.03
N ALA A 11 3.79 -12.42 -6.86
CA ALA A 11 4.63 -13.17 -7.80
C ALA A 11 5.28 -12.23 -8.84
N ASP A 12 4.52 -11.30 -9.38
CA ASP A 12 5.03 -10.28 -10.33
C ASP A 12 6.07 -9.37 -9.65
N PHE A 13 5.81 -8.94 -8.40
CA PHE A 13 6.76 -8.15 -7.63
C PHE A 13 8.06 -8.92 -7.36
N ARG A 14 7.98 -10.21 -7.05
CA ARG A 14 9.16 -11.09 -6.88
C ARG A 14 9.95 -11.24 -8.18
N ALA A 15 9.28 -11.37 -9.30
CA ALA A 15 9.93 -11.45 -10.61
C ALA A 15 10.69 -10.17 -11.00
N SER A 16 10.36 -9.03 -10.38
CA SER A 16 11.07 -7.77 -10.61
C SER A 16 12.50 -7.74 -10.07
N GLY A 17 12.88 -8.66 -9.17
CA GLY A 17 14.19 -8.68 -8.52
C GLY A 17 14.45 -7.48 -7.59
N SER A 18 13.39 -6.86 -7.09
CA SER A 18 13.49 -5.67 -6.23
C SER A 18 14.33 -5.91 -4.99
N PRO A 19 15.22 -4.95 -4.58
CA PRO A 19 15.99 -5.03 -3.33
C PRO A 19 15.12 -5.20 -2.08
N TRP A 20 13.87 -4.78 -2.09
CA TRP A 20 12.91 -4.98 -1.00
C TRP A 20 12.67 -6.46 -0.66
N LEU A 21 12.89 -7.37 -1.61
CA LEU A 21 12.67 -8.81 -1.44
C LEU A 21 13.62 -9.47 -0.43
N ALA A 22 14.74 -8.82 -0.11
CA ALA A 22 15.67 -9.27 0.92
C ALA A 22 15.12 -9.09 2.35
N LEU A 23 14.07 -8.29 2.54
CA LEU A 23 13.48 -8.07 3.86
C LEU A 23 12.77 -9.34 4.38
N PRO A 24 12.81 -9.58 5.71
CA PRO A 24 12.22 -10.79 6.33
C PRO A 24 10.74 -11.00 5.97
N PHE A 25 9.99 -9.93 5.76
CA PHE A 25 8.57 -10.00 5.36
C PHE A 25 8.39 -10.77 4.04
N PHE A 26 9.26 -10.55 3.06
CA PHE A 26 9.20 -11.25 1.77
C PHE A 26 9.95 -12.58 1.79
N ALA A 27 11.12 -12.62 2.41
CA ALA A 27 11.96 -13.82 2.45
C ALA A 27 11.41 -14.91 3.38
N GLY A 28 10.73 -14.53 4.45
CA GLY A 28 10.25 -15.45 5.49
C GLY A 28 8.85 -16.03 5.29
N GLY A 29 8.19 -15.78 4.14
CA GLY A 29 6.85 -16.31 3.86
C GLY A 29 5.68 -15.51 4.44
N ALA A 30 5.93 -14.45 5.20
CA ALA A 30 4.87 -13.62 5.76
C ALA A 30 4.05 -12.92 4.67
N ALA A 31 4.70 -12.48 3.59
CA ALA A 31 4.04 -11.89 2.43
C ALA A 31 3.07 -12.88 1.76
N ASP A 32 3.45 -14.16 1.64
CA ASP A 32 2.60 -15.21 1.06
C ASP A 32 1.36 -15.45 1.93
N ALA A 33 1.52 -15.53 3.24
CA ALA A 33 0.42 -15.72 4.17
C ALA A 33 -0.58 -14.56 4.14
N VAL A 34 -0.09 -13.32 4.02
CA VAL A 34 -0.95 -12.14 3.90
C VAL A 34 -1.66 -12.13 2.54
N ALA A 35 -0.95 -12.40 1.44
CA ALA A 35 -1.52 -12.44 0.10
C ALA A 35 -2.62 -13.51 -0.01
N ALA A 36 -2.38 -14.71 0.50
CA ALA A 36 -3.38 -15.80 0.53
C ALA A 36 -4.65 -15.36 1.28
N ARG A 37 -4.51 -14.68 2.42
CA ARG A 37 -5.64 -14.19 3.20
C ARG A 37 -6.45 -13.12 2.47
N VAL A 38 -5.79 -12.25 1.70
CA VAL A 38 -6.46 -11.27 0.83
C VAL A 38 -7.20 -12.00 -0.30
N ASP A 39 -6.60 -13.03 -0.89
CA ASP A 39 -7.20 -13.82 -1.96
C ASP A 39 -8.44 -14.60 -1.49
N GLU A 40 -8.47 -15.08 -0.24
CA GLU A 40 -9.67 -15.66 0.38
C GLU A 40 -10.82 -14.65 0.41
N ARG A 41 -10.55 -13.37 0.70
CA ARG A 41 -11.58 -12.32 0.68
C ARG A 41 -12.07 -12.04 -0.73
N ILE A 42 -11.16 -11.99 -1.71
CA ILE A 42 -11.53 -11.85 -3.13
C ILE A 42 -12.40 -13.04 -3.58
N ALA A 43 -12.05 -14.25 -3.17
CA ALA A 43 -12.84 -15.46 -3.50
C ALA A 43 -14.23 -15.44 -2.84
N ALA A 44 -14.35 -14.82 -1.65
CA ALA A 44 -15.62 -14.60 -0.96
C ALA A 44 -16.46 -13.43 -1.53
N GLY A 45 -15.99 -12.77 -2.61
CA GLY A 45 -16.70 -11.70 -3.28
C GLY A 45 -16.36 -10.28 -2.82
N ALA A 46 -15.34 -10.10 -1.96
CA ALA A 46 -14.89 -8.76 -1.59
C ALA A 46 -14.20 -8.08 -2.78
N GLU A 47 -14.52 -6.81 -3.00
CA GLU A 47 -13.76 -5.93 -3.88
C GLU A 47 -12.56 -5.38 -3.11
N VAL A 48 -11.35 -5.77 -3.51
CA VAL A 48 -10.10 -5.37 -2.85
C VAL A 48 -9.39 -4.28 -3.65
N LEU A 49 -8.95 -3.25 -2.95
CA LEU A 49 -8.28 -2.07 -3.48
C LEU A 49 -6.86 -1.91 -2.89
N PRO A 50 -5.92 -1.29 -3.61
CA PRO A 50 -6.00 -0.87 -5.01
C PRO A 50 -6.05 -2.06 -5.96
N ALA A 51 -6.14 -1.79 -7.27
CA ALA A 51 -6.02 -2.85 -8.28
C ALA A 51 -4.71 -3.64 -8.08
N PRO A 52 -4.69 -4.97 -8.34
CA PRO A 52 -3.56 -5.84 -7.98
C PRO A 52 -2.19 -5.35 -8.45
N GLN A 53 -2.11 -4.79 -9.66
CA GLN A 53 -0.87 -4.23 -10.21
C GLN A 53 -0.30 -3.06 -9.40
N ASN A 54 -1.10 -2.43 -8.54
CA ASN A 54 -0.72 -1.28 -7.73
C ASN A 54 -0.43 -1.63 -6.27
N ILE A 55 -0.62 -2.88 -5.83
CA ILE A 55 -0.41 -3.28 -4.43
C ILE A 55 1.00 -2.95 -3.94
N PHE A 56 2.01 -3.19 -4.77
CA PHE A 56 3.41 -2.95 -4.44
C PHE A 56 3.99 -1.68 -5.09
N ALA A 57 3.14 -0.76 -5.58
CA ALA A 57 3.58 0.44 -6.30
C ALA A 57 4.56 1.30 -5.49
N ALA A 58 4.34 1.48 -4.18
CA ALA A 58 5.24 2.25 -3.32
C ALA A 58 6.67 1.69 -3.32
N LEU A 59 6.81 0.37 -3.25
CA LEU A 59 8.10 -0.32 -3.22
C LEU A 59 8.75 -0.38 -4.62
N ALA A 60 7.94 -0.49 -5.66
CA ALA A 60 8.42 -0.52 -7.04
C ALA A 60 8.93 0.85 -7.51
N LEU A 61 8.22 1.93 -7.14
CA LEU A 61 8.57 3.30 -7.54
C LEU A 61 9.72 3.91 -6.72
N THR A 62 9.93 3.40 -5.48
CA THR A 62 11.00 3.87 -4.59
C THR A 62 11.85 2.66 -4.18
N PRO A 63 12.86 2.26 -4.98
CA PRO A 63 13.77 1.17 -4.63
C PRO A 63 14.48 1.45 -3.30
N LEU A 64 14.74 0.41 -2.50
CA LEU A 64 15.31 0.53 -1.17
C LEU A 64 16.57 1.42 -1.08
N PRO A 65 17.53 1.34 -2.00
CA PRO A 65 18.72 2.21 -1.98
C PRO A 65 18.44 3.69 -2.30
N GLU A 66 17.28 3.98 -2.90
CA GLU A 66 16.90 5.34 -3.32
C GLU A 66 16.02 6.06 -2.30
N VAL A 67 15.65 5.39 -1.21
CA VAL A 67 14.80 5.98 -0.17
C VAL A 67 15.51 7.13 0.54
N LYS A 68 14.93 8.31 0.48
CA LYS A 68 15.38 9.53 1.16
C LYS A 68 14.47 9.92 2.32
N VAL A 69 13.16 9.71 2.15
CA VAL A 69 12.12 10.04 3.13
C VAL A 69 11.12 8.89 3.19
N VAL A 70 10.65 8.56 4.37
CA VAL A 70 9.58 7.58 4.58
C VAL A 70 8.36 8.29 5.16
N ILE A 71 7.22 8.16 4.48
CA ILE A 71 5.92 8.62 4.95
C ILE A 71 5.02 7.39 5.09
N LEU A 72 4.55 7.14 6.32
CA LEU A 72 3.68 6.02 6.61
C LEU A 72 2.21 6.46 6.65
N GLY A 73 1.39 5.81 5.83
CA GLY A 73 -0.06 5.89 5.89
C GLY A 73 -0.67 4.69 6.59
N GLN A 74 -1.99 4.68 6.71
CA GLN A 74 -2.73 3.59 7.33
C GLN A 74 -3.01 2.48 6.32
N ASP A 75 -3.87 2.75 5.35
CA ASP A 75 -4.34 1.85 4.31
C ASP A 75 -4.78 2.65 3.06
N PRO A 76 -5.04 1.99 1.93
CA PRO A 76 -5.52 2.65 0.73
C PRO A 76 -6.90 3.30 0.94
N TYR A 77 -7.22 4.31 0.15
CA TYR A 77 -8.59 4.85 0.11
C TYR A 77 -9.58 3.75 -0.26
N PRO A 78 -10.68 3.60 0.53
CA PRO A 78 -11.62 2.49 0.36
C PRO A 78 -12.65 2.72 -0.74
N THR A 79 -12.49 3.74 -1.56
CA THR A 79 -13.36 4.00 -2.71
C THR A 79 -12.68 3.54 -3.99
N PRO A 80 -13.36 2.73 -4.82
CA PRO A 80 -12.84 2.32 -6.12
C PRO A 80 -12.38 3.52 -6.96
N GLY A 81 -11.18 3.41 -7.54
CA GLY A 81 -10.58 4.42 -8.40
C GLY A 81 -9.83 5.55 -7.67
N ASP A 82 -9.84 5.62 -6.35
CA ASP A 82 -9.17 6.68 -5.59
C ASP A 82 -7.70 6.36 -5.28
N ALA A 83 -7.36 5.10 -5.01
CA ALA A 83 -6.02 4.67 -4.60
C ALA A 83 -5.18 4.15 -5.77
N ASN A 84 -3.90 4.54 -5.80
CA ASN A 84 -2.90 4.05 -6.77
C ASN A 84 -1.74 3.28 -6.13
N GLY A 85 -1.87 2.84 -4.88
CA GLY A 85 -0.86 2.05 -4.17
C GLY A 85 0.19 2.86 -3.40
N LEU A 86 0.10 4.18 -3.42
CA LEU A 86 0.95 5.09 -2.64
C LEU A 86 0.15 5.68 -1.48
N ALA A 87 0.74 5.73 -0.29
CA ALA A 87 0.12 6.36 0.87
C ALA A 87 -0.22 7.84 0.58
N PHE A 88 -1.41 8.27 0.97
CA PHE A 88 -1.97 9.62 0.75
C PHE A 88 -2.19 10.02 -0.69
N SER A 89 -1.63 9.32 -1.68
CA SER A 89 -1.81 9.62 -3.10
C SER A 89 -3.23 9.36 -3.56
N TYR A 90 -3.82 10.32 -4.27
CA TYR A 90 -5.21 10.31 -4.69
C TYR A 90 -5.32 10.55 -6.20
N VAL A 91 -5.92 9.61 -6.90
CA VAL A 91 -6.13 9.68 -8.36
C VAL A 91 -7.60 9.74 -8.76
N GLY A 92 -8.48 9.83 -7.77
CA GLY A 92 -9.93 9.95 -7.99
C GLY A 92 -10.35 11.28 -8.60
N ALA A 93 -11.57 11.29 -9.12
CA ALA A 93 -12.16 12.47 -9.78
C ALA A 93 -12.86 13.45 -8.81
N ARG A 94 -12.96 13.10 -7.52
CA ARG A 94 -13.63 13.91 -6.51
C ARG A 94 -12.69 14.93 -5.86
N ARG A 95 -13.19 15.65 -4.86
CA ARG A 95 -12.37 16.57 -4.06
C ARG A 95 -11.24 15.80 -3.34
N LEU A 96 -10.07 16.43 -3.28
CA LEU A 96 -8.93 15.88 -2.55
C LEU A 96 -9.30 15.55 -1.10
N PRO A 97 -8.83 14.38 -0.58
CA PRO A 97 -8.99 14.03 0.83
C PRO A 97 -8.41 15.07 1.78
N ALA A 98 -9.00 15.21 2.97
CA ALA A 98 -8.62 16.23 3.94
C ALA A 98 -7.13 16.14 4.33
N SER A 99 -6.64 14.92 4.64
CA SER A 99 -5.24 14.70 5.02
C SER A 99 -4.29 15.12 3.90
N LEU A 100 -4.60 14.76 2.66
CA LEU A 100 -3.78 15.15 1.51
C LEU A 100 -3.74 16.68 1.31
N LYS A 101 -4.87 17.36 1.50
CA LYS A 101 -4.92 18.83 1.44
C LYS A 101 -3.98 19.47 2.44
N VAL A 102 -3.94 18.97 3.67
CA VAL A 102 -3.04 19.48 4.71
C VAL A 102 -1.58 19.26 4.31
N ILE A 103 -1.23 18.05 3.86
CA ILE A 103 0.13 17.73 3.40
C ILE A 103 0.56 18.68 2.27
N LEU A 104 -0.29 18.83 1.24
CA LEU A 104 0.03 19.68 0.10
C LEU A 104 0.12 21.17 0.46
N ALA A 105 -0.69 21.64 1.40
CA ALA A 105 -0.62 23.02 1.88
C ALA A 105 0.71 23.35 2.58
N GLU A 106 1.31 22.36 3.27
CA GLU A 106 2.61 22.53 3.92
C GLU A 106 3.79 22.50 2.94
N VAL A 107 3.69 21.68 1.89
CA VAL A 107 4.80 21.43 0.95
C VAL A 107 4.70 22.30 -0.30
N GLU A 108 3.49 22.53 -0.81
CA GLU A 108 3.22 23.27 -2.04
C GLU A 108 2.18 24.38 -1.81
N PRO A 109 2.50 25.45 -1.06
CA PRO A 109 1.50 26.47 -0.70
C PRO A 109 0.90 27.23 -1.90
N ALA A 110 1.54 27.17 -3.06
CA ALA A 110 1.13 27.92 -4.27
C ALA A 110 0.06 27.25 -5.14
N LYS A 111 -0.82 26.42 -4.62
CA LYS A 111 -1.88 25.61 -5.23
C LYS A 111 -1.46 24.20 -5.65
N PRO A 112 -1.71 23.20 -4.83
CA PRO A 112 -1.63 21.81 -5.24
C PRO A 112 -2.74 21.53 -6.27
N THR A 113 -2.35 21.24 -7.49
CA THR A 113 -3.29 20.98 -8.58
C THR A 113 -3.59 19.50 -8.77
N ARG A 114 -2.83 18.63 -8.14
CA ARG A 114 -2.92 17.18 -8.36
C ARG A 114 -2.76 16.40 -7.05
N GLY A 115 -3.61 15.38 -6.88
CA GLY A 115 -3.53 14.46 -5.73
C GLY A 115 -2.57 13.29 -5.96
N ASP A 116 -2.10 13.06 -7.17
CA ASP A 116 -1.17 11.98 -7.51
C ASP A 116 0.25 12.31 -7.05
N LEU A 117 0.75 11.56 -6.07
CA LEU A 117 2.08 11.71 -5.49
C LEU A 117 3.16 10.84 -6.15
N THR A 118 2.88 10.22 -7.29
CA THR A 118 3.86 9.46 -8.07
C THR A 118 5.17 10.23 -8.32
N PRO A 119 5.15 11.55 -8.63
CA PRO A 119 6.38 12.32 -8.77
C PRO A 119 7.24 12.38 -7.51
N TRP A 120 6.64 12.34 -6.32
CA TRP A 120 7.38 12.29 -5.04
C TRP A 120 8.05 10.94 -4.84
N ALA A 121 7.32 9.84 -5.13
CA ALA A 121 7.86 8.49 -5.04
C ALA A 121 9.11 8.33 -5.92
N ARG A 122 9.09 8.85 -7.13
CA ARG A 122 10.23 8.82 -8.07
C ARG A 122 11.43 9.66 -7.61
N GLN A 123 11.25 10.54 -6.65
CA GLN A 123 12.32 11.36 -6.07
C GLN A 123 12.91 10.76 -4.78
N GLY A 124 12.42 9.59 -4.36
CA GLY A 124 12.90 8.88 -3.18
C GLY A 124 12.01 9.07 -1.94
N VAL A 125 10.78 9.55 -2.09
CA VAL A 125 9.80 9.58 -1.00
C VAL A 125 9.04 8.26 -0.99
N LEU A 126 9.34 7.39 -0.04
CA LEU A 126 8.60 6.14 0.17
C LEU A 126 7.25 6.44 0.82
N LEU A 127 6.19 6.35 0.04
CA LEU A 127 4.80 6.57 0.46
C LEU A 127 4.15 5.20 0.76
N LEU A 128 4.40 4.66 1.96
CA LEU A 128 4.04 3.30 2.32
C LEU A 128 2.86 3.26 3.28
N ASN A 129 1.85 2.45 2.99
CA ASN A 129 0.77 2.15 3.93
C ASN A 129 1.12 0.95 4.84
N SER A 130 0.61 0.97 6.07
CA SER A 130 0.72 -0.16 7.01
C SER A 130 -0.01 -1.41 6.52
N ALA A 131 -1.13 -1.22 5.80
CA ALA A 131 -1.78 -2.26 5.01
C ALA A 131 -1.78 -1.83 3.55
N LEU A 132 -1.28 -2.70 2.67
CA LEU A 132 -1.18 -2.39 1.23
C LEU A 132 -2.50 -2.58 0.48
N THR A 133 -3.50 -3.15 1.13
CA THR A 133 -4.83 -3.42 0.57
C THR A 133 -5.94 -3.06 1.55
N VAL A 134 -7.14 -2.85 1.02
CA VAL A 134 -8.37 -2.59 1.79
C VAL A 134 -9.57 -3.17 1.04
N GLU A 135 -10.66 -3.49 1.72
CA GLU A 135 -11.93 -3.81 1.07
C GLU A 135 -12.70 -2.52 0.74
N ALA A 136 -13.35 -2.48 -0.42
CA ALA A 136 -14.15 -1.34 -0.84
C ALA A 136 -15.17 -0.96 0.24
N GLY A 137 -15.22 0.32 0.61
CA GLY A 137 -16.10 0.85 1.64
C GLY A 137 -15.72 0.52 3.09
N GLN A 138 -14.63 -0.23 3.34
CA GLN A 138 -14.29 -0.75 4.67
C GLN A 138 -12.88 -0.34 5.10
N ALA A 139 -12.67 0.95 5.40
CA ALA A 139 -11.38 1.43 5.89
C ALA A 139 -10.88 0.59 7.09
N GLY A 140 -9.61 0.23 7.06
CA GLY A 140 -8.96 -0.55 8.11
C GLY A 140 -9.19 -2.07 8.05
N ALA A 141 -9.94 -2.59 7.07
CA ALA A 141 -10.31 -4.01 6.99
C ALA A 141 -9.10 -4.96 7.05
N HIS A 142 -7.97 -4.60 6.45
CA HIS A 142 -6.78 -5.45 6.36
C HIS A 142 -5.65 -5.09 7.32
N LEU A 143 -5.81 -4.08 8.18
CA LEU A 143 -4.75 -3.63 9.10
C LEU A 143 -4.19 -4.70 10.03
N ARG A 144 -4.93 -5.77 10.28
CA ARG A 144 -4.53 -6.85 11.18
C ARG A 144 -4.01 -8.10 10.47
N TYR A 145 -3.95 -8.12 9.14
CA TYR A 145 -3.59 -9.32 8.39
C TYR A 145 -2.13 -9.73 8.56
N GLY A 146 -1.22 -8.77 8.68
CA GLY A 146 0.20 -9.02 8.96
C GLY A 146 0.55 -9.25 10.43
N LYS A 147 -0.41 -9.07 11.35
CA LYS A 147 -0.18 -9.39 12.77
C LYS A 147 -0.26 -10.90 12.93
N GLN A 148 0.88 -11.54 13.14
CA GLN A 148 0.90 -12.88 13.70
C GLN A 148 0.12 -12.83 15.03
N LYS A 149 -0.60 -13.91 15.37
CA LYS A 149 -1.09 -14.12 16.73
C LYS A 149 0.15 -14.30 17.60
N THR A 150 0.80 -13.21 17.98
CA THR A 150 1.80 -13.24 19.03
C THR A 150 1.08 -13.58 20.31
N GLN A 151 1.58 -14.57 21.02
CA GLN A 151 1.27 -14.84 22.42
C GLN A 151 1.36 -13.53 23.22
N PRO A 152 0.64 -13.41 24.35
CA PRO A 152 0.57 -12.16 25.09
C PRO A 152 1.99 -11.65 25.38
N THR A 153 2.27 -10.46 24.89
CA THR A 153 3.57 -9.80 25.09
C THR A 153 3.70 -9.53 26.58
N THR A 154 4.62 -10.22 27.23
CA THR A 154 5.11 -9.81 28.54
C THR A 154 5.67 -8.42 28.38
N THR A 155 5.02 -7.45 28.98
CA THR A 155 5.46 -6.06 29.05
C THR A 155 6.78 -6.05 29.81
N TYR A 156 7.87 -5.73 29.16
CA TYR A 156 9.07 -5.31 29.87
C TYR A 156 8.95 -3.80 30.10
N VAL A 157 8.98 -3.46 31.40
CA VAL A 157 9.07 -2.11 31.94
C VAL A 157 10.42 -1.51 31.54
#